data_76939d1e26076c55bc9935bfc474d0b7
#
_entry.id   76939d1e26076c55bc9935bfc474d0b7
#
_cell.length_a   1.000
_cell.length_b   1.000
_cell.length_c   1.000
_cell.angle_alpha   90.00
_cell.angle_beta   90.00
_cell.angle_gamma   90.00
#
_symmetry.space_group_name_H-M   'P 1'
#
loop_
_entity.id
_entity.type
_entity.pdbx_description
1 polymer ?
#
loop_
_entity_poly.entity_id
_entity_poly.type
_entity_poly.pdbx_seq_one_letter_code
_entity_poly.pdbx_strand_id
1 'polypeptide(L)'
;MSGFLSRTGRARRGIVVAAAAAPLASLLPERAWAGAQVEEPLANAVRSALTAAIHDSAPPRPSFDTMDARLAYLRWLGEMSGRLRKRESEHLRRVEFLETAWYESTRAGLEPALTLGLIQVESGFRKYAVSRAGARGYMQVMPFWARLIGDGDPARLFHMQTNLRFGCVILRHYLDLERGDLYLALGRYNGSRGRPEYPDAVFASQRQWLYKPPVA
;
A
#
# COMPACT_ATOMS: atom_id res chain seq x y z
N MET A 1 -84.77 45.00 16.87
CA MET A 1 -83.82 45.66 17.80
C MET A 1 -82.64 44.76 17.95
N SER A 2 -81.48 45.28 17.56
CA SER A 2 -80.09 44.95 18.02
C SER A 2 -79.69 43.48 18.01
N GLY A 3 -78.85 42.92 17.19
CA GLY A 3 -77.58 43.40 16.77
C GLY A 3 -76.50 42.87 17.70
N PHE A 4 -75.76 41.80 17.36
CA PHE A 4 -74.35 41.72 17.76
C PHE A 4 -73.57 40.68 16.92
N LEU A 5 -72.55 41.17 16.29
CA LEU A 5 -71.61 40.45 15.50
C LEU A 5 -70.70 39.59 16.39
N SER A 6 -70.48 38.31 16.08
CA SER A 6 -69.46 37.52 16.67
C SER A 6 -68.36 37.20 15.62
N ARG A 7 -67.16 37.69 15.86
CA ARG A 7 -65.91 37.49 15.08
C ARG A 7 -65.42 36.07 15.28
N THR A 8 -65.33 35.31 14.20
CA THR A 8 -64.71 34.03 14.16
C THR A 8 -63.18 34.23 14.10
N GLY A 9 -62.51 33.87 15.18
CA GLY A 9 -61.07 33.81 15.25
C GLY A 9 -60.55 32.58 14.51
N ARG A 10 -59.79 32.81 13.41
CA ARG A 10 -59.12 31.79 12.66
C ARG A 10 -57.79 31.42 13.38
N ALA A 11 -57.74 30.26 14.03
CA ALA A 11 -56.54 29.70 14.57
C ALA A 11 -55.59 29.28 13.41
N ARG A 12 -54.49 29.98 13.25
CA ARG A 12 -53.39 29.58 12.37
C ARG A 12 -52.62 28.42 13.03
N ARG A 13 -52.78 27.22 12.53
CA ARG A 13 -51.93 26.10 12.85
C ARG A 13 -50.58 26.32 12.19
N GLY A 14 -49.59 26.71 12.99
CA GLY A 14 -48.20 26.76 12.57
C GLY A 14 -47.68 25.33 12.36
N ILE A 15 -47.29 25.01 11.12
CA ILE A 15 -46.60 23.78 10.81
C ILE A 15 -45.12 24.00 11.20
N VAL A 16 -44.71 23.36 12.28
CA VAL A 16 -43.28 23.28 12.65
C VAL A 16 -42.67 22.24 11.73
N VAL A 17 -41.96 22.68 10.71
CA VAL A 17 -41.10 21.81 9.91
C VAL A 17 -39.84 21.56 10.71
N ALA A 18 -39.76 20.40 11.34
CA ALA A 18 -38.51 19.92 11.93
C ALA A 18 -37.56 19.56 10.78
N ALA A 19 -36.57 20.42 10.52
CA ALA A 19 -35.43 20.12 9.64
C ALA A 19 -34.60 19.05 10.31
N ALA A 20 -34.73 17.80 9.87
CA ALA A 20 -33.81 16.73 10.21
C ALA A 20 -32.43 17.06 9.55
N ALA A 21 -31.51 17.53 10.35
CA ALA A 21 -30.10 17.64 9.96
C ALA A 21 -29.55 16.23 9.82
N ALA A 22 -29.49 15.71 8.59
CA ALA A 22 -28.69 14.54 8.28
C ALA A 22 -27.22 14.87 8.53
N PRO A 23 -26.47 14.00 9.22
CA PRO A 23 -25.04 14.20 9.31
C PRO A 23 -24.47 14.06 7.90
N LEU A 24 -23.88 15.13 7.36
CA LEU A 24 -22.93 15.04 6.26
C LEU A 24 -21.78 14.16 6.76
N ALA A 25 -21.88 12.86 6.48
CA ALA A 25 -20.71 12.00 6.48
C ALA A 25 -19.73 12.64 5.50
N SER A 26 -18.71 13.28 6.03
CA SER A 26 -17.61 13.85 5.28
C SER A 26 -17.01 12.70 4.48
N LEU A 27 -17.34 12.63 3.20
CA LEU A 27 -16.59 11.93 2.18
C LEU A 27 -15.23 12.62 2.13
N LEU A 28 -14.34 12.25 3.06
CA LEU A 28 -12.93 12.54 2.89
C LEU A 28 -12.53 11.90 1.56
N PRO A 29 -12.03 12.66 0.61
CA PRO A 29 -11.52 12.05 -0.60
C PRO A 29 -10.43 11.08 -0.15
N GLU A 30 -10.58 9.80 -0.49
CA GLU A 30 -9.47 8.85 -0.42
C GLU A 30 -8.33 9.52 -1.19
N ARG A 31 -7.39 10.08 -0.45
CA ARG A 31 -6.18 10.64 -1.04
C ARG A 31 -5.45 9.45 -1.63
N ALA A 32 -5.60 9.27 -2.93
CA ALA A 32 -4.78 8.37 -3.69
C ALA A 32 -3.35 8.94 -3.66
N TRP A 33 -2.54 8.43 -2.75
CA TRP A 33 -1.12 8.76 -2.59
C TRP A 33 -0.27 8.18 -3.72
N ALA A 34 -0.87 7.68 -4.77
CA ALA A 34 -0.21 6.86 -5.74
C ALA A 34 0.55 7.67 -6.79
N GLY A 35 1.87 7.46 -6.83
CA GLY A 35 2.62 7.46 -8.08
C GLY A 35 3.05 8.81 -8.63
N ALA A 36 3.70 9.65 -7.83
CA ALA A 36 4.50 10.75 -8.34
C ALA A 36 6.00 10.39 -8.41
N GLN A 37 6.32 9.11 -8.63
CA GLN A 37 7.70 8.68 -8.88
C GLN A 37 8.25 9.42 -10.10
N VAL A 38 9.41 10.06 -9.95
CA VAL A 38 10.09 10.77 -11.02
C VAL A 38 10.97 9.78 -11.78
N GLU A 39 10.99 9.87 -13.11
CA GLU A 39 11.91 9.13 -13.94
C GLU A 39 13.34 9.64 -13.69
N GLU A 40 14.16 8.84 -13.01
CA GLU A 40 15.56 9.15 -12.74
C GLU A 40 16.47 8.22 -13.55
N PRO A 41 17.68 8.67 -13.93
CA PRO A 41 18.68 7.79 -14.54
C PRO A 41 18.98 6.61 -13.61
N LEU A 42 18.60 5.42 -14.03
CA LEU A 42 18.86 4.20 -13.27
C LEU A 42 20.33 3.83 -13.33
N ALA A 43 20.94 3.61 -12.17
CA ALA A 43 22.23 2.98 -12.11
C ALA A 43 22.20 1.59 -12.78
N ASN A 44 23.26 1.20 -13.46
CA ASN A 44 23.34 -0.09 -14.18
C ASN A 44 23.02 -1.29 -13.27
N ALA A 45 23.40 -1.23 -11.98
CA ALA A 45 23.10 -2.26 -10.99
C ALA A 45 21.58 -2.46 -10.78
N VAL A 46 20.83 -1.36 -10.67
CA VAL A 46 19.38 -1.41 -10.52
C VAL A 46 18.73 -1.97 -11.78
N ARG A 47 19.20 -1.54 -12.95
CA ARG A 47 18.75 -2.07 -14.23
C ARG A 47 18.99 -3.57 -14.34
N SER A 48 20.18 -4.05 -14.01
CA SER A 48 20.50 -5.48 -14.02
C SER A 48 19.66 -6.29 -13.04
N ALA A 49 19.46 -5.80 -11.82
CA ALA A 49 18.61 -6.44 -10.81
C ALA A 49 17.15 -6.55 -11.27
N LEU A 50 16.63 -5.52 -11.90
CA LEU A 50 15.27 -5.51 -12.41
C LEU A 50 15.11 -6.37 -13.67
N THR A 51 16.09 -6.37 -14.57
CA THR A 51 16.08 -7.28 -15.75
C THR A 51 16.08 -8.74 -15.32
N ALA A 52 16.92 -9.12 -14.33
CA ALA A 52 16.91 -10.47 -13.77
C ALA A 52 15.53 -10.83 -13.15
N ALA A 53 14.80 -9.82 -12.64
CA ALA A 53 13.47 -10.00 -12.07
C ALA A 53 12.42 -10.46 -13.08
N ILE A 54 12.56 -10.10 -14.32
CA ILE A 54 11.59 -10.41 -15.38
C ILE A 54 11.77 -11.85 -15.87
N HIS A 55 13.00 -12.35 -15.85
CA HIS A 55 13.31 -13.71 -16.30
C HIS A 55 12.97 -14.77 -15.25
N ASP A 56 12.96 -14.42 -13.98
CA ASP A 56 12.71 -15.34 -12.87
C ASP A 56 11.31 -15.10 -12.29
N SER A 57 10.33 -15.85 -12.77
CA SER A 57 8.90 -15.64 -12.48
C SER A 57 8.42 -16.22 -11.16
N ALA A 58 9.24 -17.00 -10.46
CA ALA A 58 8.89 -17.54 -9.13
C ALA A 58 10.00 -17.26 -8.12
N PRO A 59 9.67 -16.81 -6.87
CA PRO A 59 10.69 -16.71 -5.84
C PRO A 59 11.25 -18.10 -5.56
N PRO A 60 12.58 -18.27 -5.43
CA PRO A 60 13.13 -19.50 -4.95
C PRO A 60 12.54 -19.79 -3.57
N ARG A 61 12.35 -21.05 -3.25
CA ARG A 61 11.90 -21.44 -1.91
C ARG A 61 12.91 -20.93 -0.88
N PRO A 62 12.46 -20.27 0.21
CA PRO A 62 13.37 -19.79 1.22
C PRO A 62 14.23 -20.93 1.75
N SER A 63 15.57 -20.77 1.74
CA SER A 63 16.52 -21.67 2.38
C SER A 63 16.91 -21.06 3.73
N PHE A 64 17.06 -21.90 4.74
CA PHE A 64 17.42 -21.49 6.10
C PHE A 64 18.61 -22.32 6.59
N ASP A 65 19.63 -21.66 7.11
CA ASP A 65 20.84 -22.33 7.61
C ASP A 65 20.59 -23.11 8.90
N THR A 66 19.53 -22.75 9.64
CA THR A 66 19.19 -23.40 10.91
C THR A 66 17.69 -23.72 11.00
N MET A 67 17.36 -24.72 11.81
CA MET A 67 15.97 -25.05 12.11
C MET A 67 15.25 -23.90 12.83
N ASP A 68 15.94 -23.19 13.71
CA ASP A 68 15.37 -22.04 14.44
C ASP A 68 14.99 -20.90 13.50
N ALA A 69 15.83 -20.58 12.51
CA ALA A 69 15.53 -19.60 11.49
C ALA A 69 14.29 -20.00 10.67
N ARG A 70 14.20 -21.28 10.31
CA ARG A 70 13.02 -21.82 9.61
C ARG A 70 11.75 -21.71 10.45
N LEU A 71 11.83 -22.07 11.72
CA LEU A 71 10.69 -21.98 12.64
C LEU A 71 10.27 -20.54 12.87
N ALA A 72 11.21 -19.62 13.03
CA ALA A 72 10.94 -18.18 13.15
C ALA A 72 10.20 -17.64 11.91
N TYR A 73 10.65 -18.02 10.72
CA TYR A 73 9.96 -17.67 9.47
C TYR A 73 8.54 -18.23 9.40
N LEU A 74 8.33 -19.52 9.74
CA LEU A 74 7.00 -20.14 9.70
C LEU A 74 6.03 -19.49 10.70
N ARG A 75 6.52 -19.11 11.88
CA ARG A 75 5.72 -18.36 12.88
C ARG A 75 5.36 -16.98 12.35
N TRP A 76 6.32 -16.27 11.75
CA TRP A 76 6.07 -14.99 11.09
C TRP A 76 5.00 -15.12 10.00
N LEU A 77 5.13 -16.12 9.11
CA LEU A 77 4.20 -16.36 8.00
C LEU A 77 2.78 -16.63 8.51
N GLY A 78 2.64 -17.45 9.55
CA GLY A 78 1.35 -17.75 10.18
C GLY A 78 0.69 -16.50 10.76
N GLU A 79 1.44 -15.70 11.50
CA GLU A 79 0.96 -14.45 12.11
C GLU A 79 0.54 -13.43 11.04
N MET A 80 1.38 -13.21 10.03
CA MET A 80 1.09 -12.26 8.95
C MET A 80 -0.11 -12.73 8.11
N SER A 81 -0.24 -14.04 7.88
CA SER A 81 -1.41 -14.61 7.21
C SER A 81 -2.70 -14.35 7.99
N GLY A 82 -2.65 -14.46 9.32
CA GLY A 82 -3.77 -14.11 10.20
C GLY A 82 -4.18 -12.63 10.03
N ARG A 83 -3.21 -11.71 10.08
CA ARG A 83 -3.44 -10.26 9.94
C ARG A 83 -3.99 -9.88 8.55
N LEU A 84 -3.53 -10.55 7.49
CA LEU A 84 -3.93 -10.27 6.12
C LEU A 84 -5.31 -10.84 5.75
N ARG A 85 -5.87 -11.77 6.55
CA ARG A 85 -7.09 -12.51 6.22
C ARG A 85 -8.32 -11.66 5.85
N LYS A 86 -8.43 -10.46 6.42
CA LYS A 86 -9.55 -9.55 6.10
C LYS A 86 -9.41 -8.90 4.71
N ARG A 87 -8.19 -8.84 4.15
CA ARG A 87 -7.91 -8.22 2.85
C ARG A 87 -7.79 -9.23 1.72
N GLU A 88 -7.29 -10.42 2.04
CA GLU A 88 -7.23 -11.57 1.14
C GLU A 88 -7.79 -12.80 1.88
N SER A 89 -8.97 -13.25 1.48
CA SER A 89 -9.68 -14.34 2.16
C SER A 89 -9.13 -15.71 1.83
N GLU A 90 -8.54 -15.87 0.64
CA GLU A 90 -8.00 -17.14 0.19
C GLU A 90 -6.64 -17.42 0.82
N HIS A 91 -6.53 -18.59 1.50
CA HIS A 91 -5.34 -18.92 2.27
C HIS A 91 -4.09 -19.08 1.39
N LEU A 92 -4.21 -19.80 0.28
CA LEU A 92 -3.07 -20.07 -0.61
C LEU A 92 -2.51 -18.76 -1.22
N ARG A 93 -3.38 -17.85 -1.64
CA ARG A 93 -2.97 -16.54 -2.15
C ARG A 93 -2.28 -15.69 -1.08
N ARG A 94 -2.76 -15.74 0.17
CA ARG A 94 -2.10 -15.04 1.27
C ARG A 94 -0.70 -15.56 1.50
N VAL A 95 -0.54 -16.90 1.54
CA VAL A 95 0.76 -17.54 1.74
C VAL A 95 1.70 -17.14 0.61
N GLU A 96 1.29 -17.35 -0.65
CA GLU A 96 2.09 -16.98 -1.83
C GLU A 96 2.51 -15.51 -1.82
N PHE A 97 1.58 -14.61 -1.49
CA PHE A 97 1.86 -13.18 -1.39
C PHE A 97 2.88 -12.88 -0.28
N LEU A 98 2.71 -13.45 0.90
CA LEU A 98 3.60 -13.19 2.04
C LEU A 98 4.99 -13.79 1.84
N GLU A 99 5.08 -14.98 1.26
CA GLU A 99 6.35 -15.60 0.86
C GLU A 99 7.10 -14.73 -0.15
N THR A 100 6.37 -14.23 -1.17
CA THR A 100 6.93 -13.31 -2.16
C THR A 100 7.37 -11.98 -1.53
N ALA A 101 6.53 -11.38 -0.69
CA ALA A 101 6.85 -10.13 -0.02
C ALA A 101 8.06 -10.27 0.91
N TRP A 102 8.12 -11.35 1.68
CA TRP A 102 9.27 -11.65 2.54
C TRP A 102 10.55 -11.80 1.73
N TYR A 103 10.50 -12.62 0.67
CA TYR A 103 11.64 -12.88 -0.20
C TYR A 103 12.16 -11.61 -0.86
N GLU A 104 11.29 -10.84 -1.51
CA GLU A 104 11.72 -9.63 -2.25
C GLU A 104 12.20 -8.52 -1.30
N SER A 105 11.61 -8.42 -0.10
CA SER A 105 12.07 -7.49 0.92
C SER A 105 13.47 -7.84 1.41
N THR A 106 13.68 -9.08 1.86
CA THR A 106 14.97 -9.52 2.40
C THR A 106 16.07 -9.47 1.36
N ARG A 107 15.76 -9.86 0.11
CA ARG A 107 16.69 -9.75 -1.02
C ARG A 107 17.12 -8.31 -1.30
N ALA A 108 16.19 -7.35 -1.16
CA ALA A 108 16.51 -5.92 -1.32
C ALA A 108 17.12 -5.28 -0.07
N GLY A 109 17.36 -6.05 1.00
CA GLY A 109 17.85 -5.51 2.27
C GLY A 109 16.85 -4.61 2.97
N LEU A 110 15.55 -4.88 2.78
CA LEU A 110 14.46 -4.17 3.43
C LEU A 110 13.79 -5.05 4.49
N GLU A 111 13.27 -4.43 5.53
CA GLU A 111 12.45 -5.14 6.52
C GLU A 111 11.09 -5.53 5.92
N PRO A 112 10.63 -6.79 6.04
CA PRO A 112 9.32 -7.20 5.52
C PRO A 112 8.15 -6.38 6.06
N ALA A 113 8.20 -5.93 7.31
CA ALA A 113 7.17 -5.08 7.90
C ALA A 113 7.09 -3.71 7.19
N LEU A 114 8.22 -3.14 6.77
CA LEU A 114 8.26 -1.91 5.99
C LEU A 114 7.56 -2.10 4.64
N THR A 115 7.91 -3.17 3.93
CA THR A 115 7.32 -3.49 2.62
C THR A 115 5.81 -3.71 2.73
N LEU A 116 5.35 -4.47 3.73
CA LEU A 116 3.92 -4.68 3.97
C LEU A 116 3.20 -3.38 4.34
N GLY A 117 3.84 -2.53 5.15
CA GLY A 117 3.34 -1.20 5.49
C GLY A 117 3.17 -0.30 4.27
N LEU A 118 4.16 -0.29 3.39
CA LEU A 118 4.12 0.46 2.14
C LEU A 118 3.01 -0.07 1.22
N ILE A 119 2.91 -1.39 1.02
CA ILE A 119 1.85 -2.00 0.20
C ILE A 119 0.45 -1.65 0.73
N GLN A 120 0.29 -1.58 2.05
CA GLN A 120 -0.98 -1.17 2.65
C GLN A 120 -1.34 0.27 2.29
N VAL A 121 -0.39 1.18 2.29
CA VAL A 121 -0.59 2.59 1.93
C VAL A 121 -0.85 2.74 0.43
N GLU A 122 -0.08 2.03 -0.40
CA GLU A 122 -0.13 2.16 -1.86
C GLU A 122 -1.40 1.58 -2.49
N SER A 123 -1.77 0.38 -2.10
CA SER A 123 -2.86 -0.35 -2.77
C SER A 123 -3.89 -0.94 -1.82
N GLY A 124 -3.64 -0.96 -0.50
CA GLY A 124 -4.43 -1.74 0.44
C GLY A 124 -4.43 -3.24 0.09
N PHE A 125 -3.32 -3.75 -0.44
CA PHE A 125 -3.13 -5.14 -0.90
C PHE A 125 -3.95 -5.52 -2.15
N ARG A 126 -4.33 -4.57 -2.98
CA ARG A 126 -5.08 -4.83 -4.22
C ARG A 126 -4.13 -5.09 -5.39
N LYS A 127 -4.15 -6.32 -5.91
CA LYS A 127 -3.32 -6.76 -7.04
C LYS A 127 -3.47 -5.88 -8.29
N TYR A 128 -4.67 -5.47 -8.61
CA TYR A 128 -5.00 -4.74 -9.83
C TYR A 128 -5.27 -3.26 -9.58
N ALA A 129 -4.71 -2.71 -8.50
CA ALA A 129 -4.82 -1.28 -8.24
C ALA A 129 -4.16 -0.47 -9.37
N VAL A 130 -4.86 0.59 -9.80
CA VAL A 130 -4.35 1.59 -10.74
C VAL A 130 -4.65 2.96 -10.17
N SER A 131 -3.64 3.81 -10.06
CA SER A 131 -3.82 5.19 -9.62
C SER A 131 -4.22 6.11 -10.78
N ARG A 132 -4.64 7.34 -10.45
CA ARG A 132 -4.89 8.38 -11.47
C ARG A 132 -3.64 8.71 -12.30
N ALA A 133 -2.44 8.59 -11.72
CA ALA A 133 -1.17 8.77 -12.41
C ALA A 133 -0.73 7.55 -13.22
N GLY A 134 -1.49 6.45 -13.18
CA GLY A 134 -1.20 5.21 -13.89
C GLY A 134 -0.29 4.23 -13.17
N ALA A 135 0.07 4.47 -11.90
CA ALA A 135 0.82 3.51 -11.07
C ALA A 135 0.04 2.21 -10.89
N ARG A 136 0.72 1.06 -10.83
CA ARG A 136 0.09 -0.27 -10.96
C ARG A 136 0.49 -1.23 -9.86
N GLY A 137 -0.47 -2.06 -9.48
CA GLY A 137 -0.28 -3.23 -8.64
C GLY A 137 -0.09 -2.95 -7.15
N TYR A 138 0.40 -3.92 -6.43
CA TYR A 138 0.53 -3.89 -4.97
C TYR A 138 1.35 -2.71 -4.45
N MET A 139 2.51 -2.45 -5.07
CA MET A 139 3.44 -1.39 -4.67
C MET A 139 3.32 -0.14 -5.55
N GLN A 140 2.28 -0.02 -6.37
CA GLN A 140 1.99 1.13 -7.22
C GLN A 140 3.20 1.60 -8.03
N VAL A 141 3.81 0.65 -8.74
CA VAL A 141 4.97 0.93 -9.60
C VAL A 141 4.53 1.68 -10.85
N MET A 142 5.26 2.73 -11.20
CA MET A 142 4.98 3.53 -12.41
C MET A 142 5.37 2.77 -13.69
N PRO A 143 4.55 2.85 -14.76
CA PRO A 143 4.78 2.13 -16.02
C PRO A 143 6.10 2.43 -16.72
N PHE A 144 6.68 3.62 -16.53
CA PHE A 144 7.97 3.95 -17.13
C PHE A 144 9.09 3.03 -16.65
N TRP A 145 9.02 2.53 -15.38
CA TRP A 145 10.00 1.57 -14.87
C TRP A 145 10.00 0.27 -15.70
N ALA A 146 8.82 -0.24 -16.06
CA ALA A 146 8.74 -1.44 -16.93
C ALA A 146 9.32 -1.18 -18.34
N ARG A 147 9.11 0.02 -18.89
CA ARG A 147 9.66 0.42 -20.18
C ARG A 147 11.18 0.58 -20.18
N LEU A 148 11.74 1.09 -19.09
CA LEU A 148 13.17 1.32 -18.98
C LEU A 148 13.99 0.03 -18.80
N ILE A 149 13.37 -1.05 -18.29
CA ILE A 149 14.12 -2.16 -17.70
C ILE A 149 13.77 -3.50 -18.30
N GLY A 150 12.65 -3.66 -18.98
CA GLY A 150 12.19 -4.94 -19.41
C GLY A 150 11.90 -5.04 -20.91
N ASP A 151 10.99 -5.92 -21.21
CA ASP A 151 10.37 -6.06 -22.54
C ASP A 151 9.41 -4.90 -22.89
N GLY A 152 9.34 -3.89 -22.02
CA GLY A 152 8.53 -2.71 -22.22
C GLY A 152 7.04 -2.88 -21.89
N ASP A 153 6.60 -4.06 -21.46
CA ASP A 153 5.18 -4.33 -21.19
C ASP A 153 4.76 -3.90 -19.76
N PRO A 154 4.06 -2.77 -19.61
CA PRO A 154 3.56 -2.33 -18.32
C PRO A 154 2.47 -3.24 -17.72
N ALA A 155 1.89 -4.18 -18.48
CA ALA A 155 0.91 -5.14 -17.95
C ALA A 155 1.58 -6.13 -16.99
N ARG A 156 2.87 -6.38 -17.15
CA ARG A 156 3.65 -7.21 -16.21
C ARG A 156 3.69 -6.66 -14.79
N LEU A 157 3.45 -5.37 -14.58
CA LEU A 157 3.33 -4.79 -13.25
C LEU A 157 2.10 -5.28 -12.46
N PHE A 158 1.19 -6.02 -13.08
CA PHE A 158 0.13 -6.74 -12.38
C PHE A 158 0.53 -8.17 -11.96
N HIS A 159 1.68 -8.66 -12.42
CA HIS A 159 2.27 -9.88 -11.88
C HIS A 159 2.78 -9.60 -10.46
N MET A 160 2.34 -10.38 -9.50
CA MET A 160 2.63 -10.18 -8.08
C MET A 160 4.13 -10.09 -7.82
N GLN A 161 4.87 -11.10 -8.25
CA GLN A 161 6.31 -11.13 -8.02
C GLN A 161 7.05 -10.00 -8.72
N THR A 162 6.73 -9.74 -10.00
CA THR A 162 7.32 -8.62 -10.75
C THR A 162 7.08 -7.30 -10.02
N ASN A 163 5.84 -7.06 -9.58
CA ASN A 163 5.48 -5.84 -8.90
C ASN A 163 6.23 -5.64 -7.58
N LEU A 164 6.25 -6.68 -6.73
CA LEU A 164 6.94 -6.64 -5.45
C LEU A 164 8.45 -6.45 -5.62
N ARG A 165 9.06 -7.14 -6.59
CA ARG A 165 10.47 -6.99 -6.91
C ARG A 165 10.81 -5.58 -7.38
N PHE A 166 10.06 -5.04 -8.32
CA PHE A 166 10.25 -3.67 -8.78
C PHE A 166 10.15 -2.67 -7.64
N GLY A 167 9.07 -2.77 -6.85
CA GLY A 167 8.85 -1.86 -5.73
C GLY A 167 9.97 -1.92 -4.69
N CYS A 168 10.41 -3.12 -4.30
CA CYS A 168 11.50 -3.30 -3.33
C CYS A 168 12.84 -2.77 -3.88
N VAL A 169 13.18 -3.06 -5.14
CA VAL A 169 14.43 -2.59 -5.75
C VAL A 169 14.43 -1.07 -5.91
N ILE A 170 13.30 -0.48 -6.32
CA ILE A 170 13.15 0.98 -6.44
C ILE A 170 13.28 1.65 -5.07
N LEU A 171 12.63 1.12 -4.03
CA LEU A 171 12.76 1.65 -2.68
C LEU A 171 14.21 1.53 -2.17
N ARG A 172 14.88 0.39 -2.41
CA ARG A 172 16.29 0.21 -2.06
C ARG A 172 17.17 1.23 -2.78
N HIS A 173 16.96 1.45 -4.07
CA HIS A 173 17.68 2.46 -4.84
C HIS A 173 17.53 3.86 -4.23
N TYR A 174 16.30 4.26 -3.88
CA TYR A 174 16.08 5.56 -3.23
C TYR A 174 16.71 5.62 -1.83
N LEU A 175 16.71 4.51 -1.09
CA LEU A 175 17.35 4.45 0.21
C LEU A 175 18.89 4.62 0.09
N ASP A 176 19.50 4.06 -0.95
CA ASP A 176 20.93 4.23 -1.23
C ASP A 176 21.25 5.68 -1.65
N LEU A 177 20.43 6.29 -2.51
CA LEU A 177 20.54 7.71 -2.89
C LEU A 177 20.44 8.66 -1.69
N GLU A 178 19.58 8.34 -0.74
CA GLU A 178 19.38 9.13 0.50
C GLU A 178 20.31 8.67 1.63
N ARG A 179 21.36 7.89 1.32
CA ARG A 179 22.39 7.45 2.28
C ARG A 179 21.83 6.75 3.52
N GLY A 180 20.76 5.99 3.34
CA GLY A 180 20.09 5.25 4.41
C GLY A 180 18.96 6.03 5.11
N ASP A 181 18.69 7.27 4.73
CA ASP A 181 17.55 8.02 5.26
C ASP A 181 16.24 7.49 4.66
N LEU A 182 15.57 6.65 5.42
CA LEU A 182 14.32 6.00 5.01
C LEU A 182 13.17 6.99 4.84
N TYR A 183 13.14 8.06 5.63
CA TYR A 183 12.11 9.09 5.53
C TYR A 183 12.18 9.79 4.17
N LEU A 184 13.37 10.23 3.78
CA LEU A 184 13.59 10.87 2.48
C LEU A 184 13.41 9.88 1.32
N ALA A 185 13.85 8.62 1.48
CA ALA A 185 13.67 7.58 0.48
C ALA A 185 12.18 7.28 0.19
N LEU A 186 11.35 7.18 1.23
CA LEU A 186 9.91 7.04 1.10
C LEU A 186 9.28 8.25 0.41
N GLY A 187 9.73 9.45 0.75
CA GLY A 187 9.31 10.67 0.07
C GLY A 187 9.65 10.66 -1.43
N ARG A 188 10.84 10.16 -1.83
CA ARG A 188 11.19 9.96 -3.25
C ARG A 188 10.30 8.91 -3.91
N TYR A 189 10.07 7.79 -3.23
CA TYR A 189 9.24 6.71 -3.74
C TYR A 189 7.84 7.22 -4.14
N ASN A 190 7.25 8.07 -3.32
CA ASN A 190 5.95 8.68 -3.59
C ASN A 190 6.02 9.96 -4.45
N GLY A 191 7.20 10.54 -4.67
CA GLY A 191 7.36 11.85 -5.33
C GLY A 191 7.03 13.05 -4.44
N SER A 192 7.07 12.88 -3.13
CA SER A 192 6.81 13.91 -2.12
C SER A 192 8.00 14.13 -1.17
N ARG A 193 9.23 14.03 -1.69
CA ARG A 193 10.47 14.15 -0.92
C ARG A 193 10.45 15.34 0.04
N GLY A 194 10.75 15.09 1.29
CA GLY A 194 10.77 16.10 2.36
C GLY A 194 9.41 16.46 2.96
N ARG A 195 8.30 15.87 2.48
CA ARG A 195 6.97 16.04 3.06
C ARG A 195 6.64 14.88 4.00
N PRO A 196 6.05 15.16 5.18
CA PRO A 196 5.85 14.14 6.22
C PRO A 196 4.72 13.16 5.92
N GLU A 197 3.71 13.56 5.20
CA GLU A 197 2.43 12.85 5.14
C GLU A 197 2.56 11.41 4.68
N TYR A 198 3.37 11.17 3.63
CA TYR A 198 3.53 9.83 3.09
C TYR A 198 4.46 8.96 3.95
N PRO A 199 5.68 9.40 4.32
CA PRO A 199 6.52 8.62 5.22
C PRO A 199 5.83 8.28 6.55
N ASP A 200 5.13 9.22 7.15
CA ASP A 200 4.40 9.01 8.41
C ASP A 200 3.29 7.96 8.25
N ALA A 201 2.55 8.00 7.14
CA ALA A 201 1.54 6.98 6.84
C ALA A 201 2.17 5.59 6.68
N VAL A 202 3.31 5.48 5.99
CA VAL A 202 4.03 4.20 5.84
C VAL A 202 4.53 3.69 7.17
N PHE A 203 5.15 4.53 8.00
CA PHE A 203 5.61 4.14 9.34
C PHE A 203 4.46 3.74 10.27
N ALA A 204 3.33 4.46 10.22
CA ALA A 204 2.13 4.09 10.96
C ALA A 204 1.59 2.73 10.54
N SER A 205 1.61 2.46 9.24
CA SER A 205 1.21 1.17 8.68
C SER A 205 2.21 0.06 9.02
N GLN A 206 3.52 0.31 8.90
CA GLN A 206 4.59 -0.64 9.23
C GLN A 206 4.43 -1.19 10.66
N ARG A 207 4.09 -0.32 11.65
CA ARG A 207 3.87 -0.75 13.03
C ARG A 207 2.82 -1.85 13.17
N GLN A 208 1.85 -1.93 12.27
CA GLN A 208 0.83 -2.99 12.25
C GLN A 208 1.37 -4.33 11.75
N TRP A 209 2.53 -4.33 11.07
CA TRP A 209 3.16 -5.51 10.48
C TRP A 209 4.43 -5.95 11.21
N LEU A 210 4.85 -5.23 12.26
CA LEU A 210 5.96 -5.66 13.09
C LEU A 210 5.64 -7.00 13.74
N TYR A 211 6.57 -7.96 13.60
CA TYR A 211 6.50 -9.25 14.25
C TYR A 211 7.40 -9.26 15.48
N LYS A 212 6.82 -9.56 16.62
CA LYS A 212 7.57 -9.83 17.83
C LYS A 212 7.46 -11.34 18.11
N PRO A 213 8.58 -12.08 18.01
CA PRO A 213 8.53 -13.49 18.39
C PRO A 213 8.08 -13.62 19.84
N PRO A 214 7.29 -14.67 20.17
CA PRO A 214 6.96 -14.94 21.56
C PRO A 214 8.25 -15.12 22.35
N VAL A 215 8.28 -14.53 23.55
CA VAL A 215 9.38 -14.74 24.49
C VAL A 215 9.35 -16.21 24.88
N ALA A 216 10.48 -16.92 24.72
CA ALA A 216 10.64 -18.33 25.07
C ALA A 216 10.60 -18.50 26.58
#